data_88a8e5f69f64e6b3c50f180f272a575e
#
_entry.id   88a8e5f69f64e6b3c50f180f272a575e
#
_cell.length_a   1.000
_cell.length_b   1.000
_cell.length_c   1.000
_cell.angle_alpha   90.00
_cell.angle_beta   90.00
_cell.angle_gamma   90.00
#
_symmetry.space_group_name_H-M   'P 1'
#
loop_
_entity.id
_entity.type
_entity.pdbx_description
1 polymer ?
#
loop_
_entity_poly.entity_id
_entity_poly.type
_entity_poly.pdbx_seq_one_letter_code
_entity_poly.pdbx_strand_id
1 'polypeptide(L)'
;MTYDKRAATYHRYKVSLATVNGRVQARYVLPRELDGTPYARYVLDRRWRFSTSKLVYDGDRFWLHAVMKRHYTASKAVDESGSDTHSGDSTRVLGVDLNVDGYSAVTSAGGFHGNADHLNHRREQFESLRAELQQTGTRSAHRRMKQRRGNEWRWFDQYAHDVANGIVADAVQVGATHVAFERLTHIRRRISKLPKFQQWFFRRVQEYAEYKLKEYGIECRQVNPRNTSRACSRTDCDCVSAANREGKTFRCTACGYEVNADYNAAKNIGFALLNDLSDSADIPASHTRSLGRARSQLALMSGTLTPAGGFASREWESTDKPTASAVGG
;
A
#
# COMPACT_ATOMS: atom_id res chain seq x y z
N MET A 1 12.82 0.75 26.22
CA MET A 1 12.29 1.68 27.25
C MET A 1 11.38 2.69 26.56
N THR A 2 10.20 2.96 27.08
CA THR A 2 9.22 3.89 26.48
C THR A 2 9.24 5.21 27.24
N TYR A 3 9.23 6.31 26.49
CA TYR A 3 9.22 7.67 27.02
C TYR A 3 7.94 8.38 26.58
N ASP A 4 7.25 8.99 27.51
CA ASP A 4 6.12 9.88 27.27
C ASP A 4 6.56 11.35 27.20
N LYS A 5 5.62 12.28 27.06
CA LYS A 5 5.90 13.73 26.99
C LYS A 5 6.54 14.31 28.26
N ARG A 6 6.42 13.64 29.42
CA ARG A 6 7.00 14.07 30.70
C ARG A 6 8.42 13.58 30.85
N ALA A 7 8.70 12.38 30.36
CA ALA A 7 9.99 11.73 30.48
C ALA A 7 10.98 12.12 29.35
N ALA A 8 10.50 12.66 28.23
CA ALA A 8 11.33 13.11 27.12
C ALA A 8 11.00 14.54 26.70
N THR A 9 12.03 15.35 26.45
CA THR A 9 11.91 16.67 25.82
C THR A 9 12.67 16.65 24.50
N TYR A 10 11.94 16.92 23.41
CA TYR A 10 12.47 16.85 22.05
C TYR A 10 12.86 18.24 21.57
N HIS A 11 14.07 18.36 21.07
CA HIS A 11 14.61 19.55 20.42
C HIS A 11 14.98 19.23 18.97
N ARG A 12 15.25 20.26 18.18
CA ARG A 12 15.56 20.10 16.75
C ARG A 12 16.72 19.12 16.47
N TYR A 13 17.78 19.10 17.29
CA TYR A 13 18.98 18.29 17.06
C TYR A 13 19.37 17.42 18.23
N LYS A 14 18.62 17.44 19.32
CA LYS A 14 18.89 16.68 20.53
C LYS A 14 17.61 16.27 21.24
N VAL A 15 17.71 15.29 22.10
CA VAL A 15 16.68 14.90 23.02
C VAL A 15 17.20 14.94 24.45
N SER A 16 16.36 15.34 25.39
CA SER A 16 16.60 15.21 26.83
C SER A 16 15.71 14.14 27.39
N LEU A 17 16.28 13.07 27.91
CA LEU A 17 15.59 11.89 28.43
C LEU A 17 15.75 11.81 29.96
N ALA A 18 14.67 11.55 30.67
CA ALA A 18 14.72 11.25 32.10
C ALA A 18 15.33 9.86 32.32
N THR A 19 16.28 9.75 33.21
CA THR A 19 16.88 8.50 33.67
C THR A 19 16.82 8.37 35.18
N VAL A 20 17.20 7.24 35.72
CA VAL A 20 17.28 7.03 37.17
C VAL A 20 18.27 7.98 37.88
N ASN A 21 19.28 8.43 37.14
CA ASN A 21 20.33 9.34 37.64
C ASN A 21 20.13 10.79 37.18
N GLY A 22 18.92 11.21 36.84
CA GLY A 22 18.62 12.54 36.33
C GLY A 22 18.34 12.56 34.83
N ARG A 23 18.46 13.74 34.21
CA ARG A 23 18.20 13.91 32.77
C ARG A 23 19.49 13.86 31.95
N VAL A 24 19.49 13.04 30.92
CA VAL A 24 20.58 12.93 29.97
C VAL A 24 20.19 13.62 28.66
N GLN A 25 21.09 14.43 28.11
CA GLN A 25 20.95 15.02 26.79
C GLN A 25 21.78 14.23 25.76
N ALA A 26 21.13 13.82 24.68
CA ALA A 26 21.78 13.15 23.56
C ALA A 26 21.51 13.90 22.25
N ARG A 27 22.54 14.03 21.39
CA ARG A 27 22.41 14.58 20.04
C ARG A 27 21.96 13.48 19.10
N TYR A 28 21.11 13.82 18.12
CA TYR A 28 20.78 12.89 17.04
C TYR A 28 21.98 12.75 16.09
N VAL A 29 22.23 11.53 15.66
CA VAL A 29 23.10 11.25 14.51
C VAL A 29 22.24 11.31 13.27
N LEU A 30 22.41 12.34 12.47
CA LEU A 30 21.59 12.62 11.29
C LEU A 30 22.42 12.47 10.02
N PRO A 31 21.80 12.14 8.86
CA PRO A 31 22.48 12.20 7.57
C PRO A 31 23.01 13.61 7.27
N ARG A 32 24.01 13.72 6.40
CA ARG A 32 24.54 15.02 5.96
C ARG A 32 23.50 15.83 5.21
N GLU A 33 22.77 15.18 4.32
CA GLU A 33 21.65 15.76 3.59
C GLU A 33 20.34 15.35 4.28
N LEU A 34 19.55 16.33 4.66
CA LEU A 34 18.30 16.12 5.39
C LEU A 34 17.09 16.05 4.46
N ASP A 35 17.19 16.66 3.27
CA ASP A 35 16.09 16.70 2.31
C ASP A 35 15.65 15.30 1.88
N GLY A 36 14.34 15.10 1.79
CA GLY A 36 13.75 13.79 1.49
C GLY A 36 13.78 12.78 2.65
N THR A 37 14.46 13.10 3.77
CA THR A 37 14.51 12.19 4.92
C THR A 37 13.25 12.28 5.78
N PRO A 38 12.87 11.19 6.49
CA PRO A 38 11.78 11.21 7.48
C PRO A 38 12.02 12.28 8.56
N TYR A 39 13.26 12.58 8.89
CA TYR A 39 13.60 13.63 9.84
C TYR A 39 13.16 15.01 9.35
N ALA A 40 13.48 15.36 8.11
CA ALA A 40 13.05 16.64 7.51
C ALA A 40 11.52 16.69 7.43
N ARG A 41 10.89 15.62 6.98
CA ARG A 41 9.44 15.52 6.78
C ARG A 41 8.64 15.62 8.07
N TYR A 42 9.10 15.00 9.16
CA TYR A 42 8.29 14.87 10.38
C TYR A 42 8.82 15.71 11.55
N VAL A 43 10.13 15.87 11.68
CA VAL A 43 10.71 16.57 12.83
C VAL A 43 10.90 18.06 12.58
N LEU A 44 11.25 18.45 11.35
CA LEU A 44 11.43 19.86 10.99
C LEU A 44 10.10 20.57 10.63
N ASP A 45 9.10 19.83 10.23
CA ASP A 45 7.76 20.37 9.92
C ASP A 45 6.96 20.60 11.20
N ARG A 46 6.67 21.88 11.50
CA ARG A 46 5.95 22.31 12.72
C ARG A 46 4.51 21.80 12.83
N ARG A 47 3.93 21.26 11.77
CA ARG A 47 2.60 20.63 11.77
C ARG A 47 2.59 19.31 12.55
N TRP A 48 3.76 18.67 12.70
CA TRP A 48 3.93 17.45 13.44
C TRP A 48 4.38 17.71 14.87
N ARG A 49 3.90 16.89 15.80
CA ARG A 49 4.26 16.96 17.22
C ARG A 49 4.73 15.60 17.71
N PHE A 50 5.78 15.61 18.50
CA PHE A 50 6.21 14.40 19.20
C PHE A 50 5.13 13.90 20.15
N SER A 51 4.93 12.58 20.18
CA SER A 51 4.07 11.87 21.11
C SER A 51 4.94 11.01 22.04
N THR A 52 4.72 9.71 22.07
CA THR A 52 5.55 8.77 22.79
C THR A 52 6.78 8.39 21.98
N SER A 53 7.84 7.91 22.64
CA SER A 53 9.01 7.39 21.97
C SER A 53 9.52 6.14 22.64
N LYS A 54 10.21 5.31 21.90
CA LYS A 54 10.85 4.12 22.41
C LYS A 54 12.35 4.21 22.17
N LEU A 55 13.12 4.12 23.24
CA LEU A 55 14.58 3.98 23.15
C LEU A 55 14.91 2.49 23.06
N VAL A 56 15.63 2.11 22.02
CA VAL A 56 16.08 0.76 21.74
C VAL A 56 17.60 0.73 21.64
N TYR A 57 18.24 -0.23 22.30
CA TYR A 57 19.66 -0.52 22.16
C TYR A 57 19.82 -1.80 21.34
N ASP A 58 20.63 -1.77 20.29
CA ASP A 58 20.84 -2.92 19.40
C ASP A 58 22.15 -3.68 19.66
N GLY A 59 22.87 -3.30 20.73
CA GLY A 59 24.18 -3.85 21.10
C GLY A 59 25.35 -2.96 20.73
N ASP A 60 25.16 -1.94 19.90
CA ASP A 60 26.16 -0.97 19.46
C ASP A 60 25.67 0.47 19.66
N ARG A 61 24.42 0.76 19.27
CA ARG A 61 23.85 2.09 19.23
C ARG A 61 22.48 2.16 19.88
N PHE A 62 22.14 3.38 20.30
CA PHE A 62 20.80 3.70 20.76
C PHE A 62 19.97 4.28 19.60
N TRP A 63 18.78 3.72 19.41
CA TRP A 63 17.80 4.18 18.43
C TRP A 63 16.61 4.79 19.15
N LEU A 64 16.26 6.02 18.78
CA LEU A 64 15.06 6.68 19.26
C LEU A 64 13.94 6.55 18.22
N HIS A 65 13.02 5.65 18.47
CA HIS A 65 11.81 5.49 17.66
C HIS A 65 10.77 6.50 18.15
N ALA A 66 10.67 7.63 17.45
CA ALA A 66 9.74 8.70 17.80
C ALA A 66 8.40 8.53 17.09
N VAL A 67 7.31 8.61 17.85
CA VAL A 67 5.96 8.67 17.28
C VAL A 67 5.62 10.15 17.07
N MET A 68 5.38 10.51 15.81
CA MET A 68 4.94 11.84 15.42
C MET A 68 3.43 11.84 15.20
N LYS A 69 2.75 12.88 15.65
CA LYS A 69 1.30 13.06 15.49
C LYS A 69 1.03 14.41 14.82
N ARG A 70 0.11 14.41 13.89
CA ARG A 70 -0.47 15.60 13.27
C ARG A 70 -1.97 15.56 13.42
N HIS A 71 -2.59 16.67 13.76
CA HIS A 71 -4.04 16.79 13.63
C HIS A 71 -4.35 16.94 12.14
N TYR A 72 -5.11 16.03 11.62
CA TYR A 72 -5.70 16.11 10.31
C TYR A 72 -7.11 16.68 10.48
N THR A 73 -7.32 17.90 10.06
CA THR A 73 -8.64 18.35 9.69
C THR A 73 -8.82 17.88 8.25
N ALA A 74 -9.89 17.17 7.95
CA ALA A 74 -10.29 16.88 6.58
C ALA A 74 -10.62 18.22 5.90
N SER A 75 -9.60 19.03 5.66
CA SER A 75 -9.72 20.26 4.91
C SER A 75 -9.45 19.92 3.46
N LYS A 76 -10.45 20.23 2.63
CA LYS A 76 -10.36 20.50 1.21
C LYS A 76 -8.92 20.49 0.70
N ALA A 77 -8.60 19.58 -0.22
CA ALA A 77 -7.40 19.73 -1.02
C ALA A 77 -7.50 21.10 -1.69
N VAL A 78 -6.76 22.08 -1.17
CA VAL A 78 -6.56 23.36 -1.81
C VAL A 78 -5.42 23.11 -2.79
N ASP A 79 -5.75 23.03 -4.07
CA ASP A 79 -4.77 23.18 -5.12
C ASP A 79 -4.09 24.53 -4.96
N GLU A 80 -2.76 24.56 -4.99
CA GLU A 80 -1.97 25.81 -4.96
C GLU A 80 -2.27 26.76 -6.14
N SER A 81 -3.19 26.39 -7.02
CA SER A 81 -3.64 27.17 -8.18
C SER A 81 -4.86 28.05 -7.94
N GLY A 82 -5.35 28.18 -6.70
CA GLY A 82 -6.33 29.22 -6.35
C GLY A 82 -7.69 29.19 -7.07
N SER A 83 -8.05 28.07 -7.71
CA SER A 83 -9.38 27.91 -8.28
C SER A 83 -10.28 27.14 -7.33
N ASP A 84 -11.29 27.79 -6.79
CA ASP A 84 -12.37 27.23 -5.99
C ASP A 84 -13.24 26.26 -6.81
N THR A 85 -12.70 25.09 -7.14
CA THR A 85 -13.48 24.01 -7.72
C THR A 85 -13.16 22.73 -7.03
N HIS A 86 -13.84 22.47 -5.94
CA HIS A 86 -14.49 21.19 -5.58
C HIS A 86 -14.91 21.23 -4.12
N SER A 87 -16.15 21.64 -3.93
CA SER A 87 -16.90 21.42 -2.69
C SER A 87 -16.85 19.96 -2.25
N GLY A 88 -16.50 19.74 -1.00
CA GLY A 88 -16.14 18.56 -0.27
C GLY A 88 -17.05 17.33 -0.27
N ASP A 89 -17.51 16.86 -1.42
CA ASP A 89 -18.42 15.70 -1.47
C ASP A 89 -18.12 14.73 -2.64
N SER A 90 -16.87 14.57 -3.07
CA SER A 90 -16.55 13.63 -4.13
C SER A 90 -15.85 12.40 -3.57
N THR A 91 -16.58 11.28 -3.41
CA THR A 91 -15.99 9.98 -3.14
C THR A 91 -15.16 9.55 -4.35
N ARG A 92 -13.90 9.18 -4.14
CA ARG A 92 -13.01 8.57 -5.13
C ARG A 92 -12.40 7.31 -4.54
N VAL A 93 -12.50 6.20 -5.24
CA VAL A 93 -12.03 4.90 -4.74
C VAL A 93 -10.90 4.38 -5.62
N LEU A 94 -9.80 3.98 -5.00
CA LEU A 94 -8.75 3.18 -5.62
C LEU A 94 -8.89 1.74 -5.14
N GLY A 95 -9.13 0.79 -6.05
CA GLY A 95 -9.07 -0.64 -5.75
C GLY A 95 -7.66 -1.17 -5.94
N VAL A 96 -7.26 -2.12 -5.10
CA VAL A 96 -5.91 -2.73 -5.10
C VAL A 96 -6.03 -4.24 -5.03
N ASP A 97 -5.45 -4.92 -6.01
CA ASP A 97 -5.29 -6.37 -6.05
C ASP A 97 -3.86 -6.76 -5.68
N LEU A 98 -3.68 -7.71 -4.73
CA LEU A 98 -2.38 -8.21 -4.27
C LEU A 98 -2.16 -9.63 -4.80
N ASN A 99 -1.00 -9.86 -5.45
CA ASN A 99 -0.73 -11.07 -6.20
C ASN A 99 0.49 -11.84 -5.71
N VAL A 100 0.46 -13.16 -5.95
CA VAL A 100 1.55 -14.11 -5.60
C VAL A 100 2.55 -14.31 -6.73
N ASP A 101 2.21 -13.86 -7.94
CA ASP A 101 2.99 -13.97 -9.16
C ASP A 101 2.88 -12.69 -10.01
N GLY A 102 3.82 -12.44 -10.91
CA GLY A 102 3.88 -11.25 -11.72
C GLY A 102 4.09 -9.99 -10.87
N TYR A 103 3.17 -9.04 -10.91
CA TYR A 103 3.24 -7.83 -10.07
C TYR A 103 2.70 -8.08 -8.68
N SER A 104 3.39 -7.58 -7.64
CA SER A 104 2.98 -7.77 -6.23
C SER A 104 1.69 -7.05 -5.87
N ALA A 105 1.43 -5.91 -6.51
CA ALA A 105 0.19 -5.14 -6.39
C ALA A 105 -0.18 -4.49 -7.71
N VAL A 106 -1.47 -4.49 -8.03
CA VAL A 106 -2.03 -3.78 -9.19
C VAL A 106 -3.17 -2.89 -8.70
N THR A 107 -3.19 -1.63 -9.16
CA THR A 107 -4.22 -0.66 -8.77
C THR A 107 -5.22 -0.40 -9.89
N SER A 108 -6.43 0.01 -9.54
CA SER A 108 -7.45 0.40 -10.52
C SER A 108 -7.10 1.68 -11.30
N ALA A 109 -6.06 2.40 -10.88
CA ALA A 109 -5.48 3.52 -11.62
C ALA A 109 -4.49 3.07 -12.70
N GLY A 110 -4.25 1.75 -12.85
CA GLY A 110 -3.29 1.21 -13.80
C GLY A 110 -1.85 1.20 -13.30
N GLY A 111 -1.62 1.35 -12.01
CA GLY A 111 -0.30 1.18 -11.39
C GLY A 111 0.01 -0.31 -11.21
N PHE A 112 1.23 -0.72 -11.57
CA PHE A 112 1.76 -2.07 -11.39
C PHE A 112 3.01 -2.00 -10.53
N HIS A 113 2.93 -2.51 -9.30
CA HIS A 113 3.94 -2.28 -8.27
C HIS A 113 4.59 -3.58 -7.81
N GLY A 114 5.91 -3.54 -7.70
CA GLY A 114 6.73 -4.66 -7.28
C GLY A 114 6.73 -5.80 -8.31
N ASN A 115 7.54 -6.82 -8.02
CA ASN A 115 7.64 -8.05 -8.82
C ASN A 115 7.56 -9.25 -7.88
N ALA A 116 6.44 -9.97 -7.89
CA ALA A 116 6.18 -11.09 -7.00
C ALA A 116 7.08 -12.30 -7.33
N ASP A 117 7.47 -12.47 -8.59
CA ASP A 117 8.38 -13.55 -8.99
C ASP A 117 9.78 -13.29 -8.44
N HIS A 118 10.27 -12.03 -8.49
CA HIS A 118 11.52 -11.65 -7.83
C HIS A 118 11.45 -11.86 -6.30
N LEU A 119 10.33 -11.49 -5.68
CA LEU A 119 10.09 -11.71 -4.25
C LEU A 119 10.19 -13.19 -3.89
N ASN A 120 9.55 -14.07 -4.68
CA ASN A 120 9.58 -15.53 -4.49
C ASN A 120 10.97 -16.09 -4.71
N HIS A 121 11.68 -15.67 -5.77
CA HIS A 121 13.04 -16.09 -6.03
C HIS A 121 14.00 -15.70 -4.89
N ARG A 122 13.89 -14.49 -4.37
CA ARG A 122 14.70 -14.06 -3.19
C ARG A 122 14.38 -14.89 -1.96
N ARG A 123 13.13 -15.24 -1.76
CA ARG A 123 12.74 -16.13 -0.67
C ARG A 123 13.39 -17.52 -0.80
N GLU A 124 13.34 -18.11 -1.98
CA GLU A 124 13.96 -19.42 -2.27
C GLU A 124 15.47 -19.37 -2.02
N GLN A 125 16.16 -18.31 -2.44
CA GLN A 125 17.59 -18.10 -2.16
C GLN A 125 17.88 -18.09 -0.65
N PHE A 126 17.06 -17.40 0.14
CA PHE A 126 17.23 -17.37 1.60
C PHE A 126 16.92 -18.74 2.24
N GLU A 127 15.92 -19.47 1.74
CA GLU A 127 15.56 -20.81 2.22
C GLU A 127 16.67 -21.82 1.92
N SER A 128 17.22 -21.83 0.70
CA SER A 128 18.34 -22.68 0.29
C SER A 128 19.57 -22.44 1.17
N LEU A 129 19.95 -21.18 1.32
CA LEU A 129 21.11 -20.83 2.15
C LEU A 129 20.92 -21.21 3.62
N ARG A 130 19.70 -21.10 4.16
CA ARG A 130 19.41 -21.59 5.52
C ARG A 130 19.57 -23.10 5.63
N ALA A 131 19.08 -23.84 4.64
CA ALA A 131 19.22 -25.30 4.60
C ALA A 131 20.70 -25.72 4.58
N GLU A 132 21.54 -25.09 3.75
CA GLU A 132 22.98 -25.34 3.69
C GLU A 132 23.67 -25.08 5.04
N LEU A 133 23.40 -23.94 5.67
CA LEU A 133 23.96 -23.58 6.96
C LEU A 133 23.49 -24.50 8.09
N GLN A 134 22.25 -25.01 8.02
CA GLN A 134 21.73 -25.98 8.96
C GLN A 134 22.43 -27.33 8.82
N GLN A 135 22.67 -27.82 7.59
CA GLN A 135 23.40 -29.05 7.32
C GLN A 135 24.85 -29.02 7.81
N THR A 136 25.48 -27.84 7.74
CA THR A 136 26.86 -27.67 8.20
C THR A 136 27.02 -27.88 9.71
N GLY A 137 25.98 -27.64 10.54
CA GLY A 137 25.90 -27.95 11.96
C GLY A 137 26.94 -27.29 12.89
N THR A 138 27.80 -26.40 12.37
CA THR A 138 28.86 -25.77 13.16
C THR A 138 28.38 -24.54 13.93
N ARG A 139 29.08 -24.19 15.00
CA ARG A 139 28.79 -22.95 15.78
C ARG A 139 28.91 -21.68 14.93
N SER A 140 29.83 -21.66 13.96
CA SER A 140 30.00 -20.55 13.02
C SER A 140 28.80 -20.44 12.05
N ALA A 141 28.31 -21.57 11.53
CA ALA A 141 27.12 -21.63 10.70
C ALA A 141 25.89 -21.11 11.46
N HIS A 142 25.73 -21.50 12.73
CA HIS A 142 24.64 -21.00 13.57
C HIS A 142 24.68 -19.47 13.78
N ARG A 143 25.87 -18.90 14.01
CA ARG A 143 26.05 -17.44 14.10
C ARG A 143 25.69 -16.73 12.80
N ARG A 144 26.12 -17.27 11.65
CA ARG A 144 25.76 -16.76 10.31
C ARG A 144 24.27 -16.81 10.06
N MET A 145 23.58 -17.88 10.43
CA MET A 145 22.11 -17.96 10.32
C MET A 145 21.42 -16.84 11.10
N LYS A 146 21.83 -16.62 12.36
CA LYS A 146 21.25 -15.56 13.20
C LYS A 146 21.43 -14.17 12.58
N GLN A 147 22.60 -13.87 12.07
CA GLN A 147 22.90 -12.59 11.41
C GLN A 147 22.10 -12.41 10.12
N ARG A 148 22.03 -13.46 9.29
CA ARG A 148 21.30 -13.44 8.02
C ARG A 148 19.79 -13.32 8.19
N ARG A 149 19.21 -13.96 9.21
CA ARG A 149 17.79 -13.84 9.52
C ARG A 149 17.34 -12.38 9.71
N GLY A 150 18.16 -11.55 10.33
CA GLY A 150 17.87 -10.11 10.45
C GLY A 150 17.93 -9.37 9.11
N ASN A 151 18.86 -9.76 8.23
CA ASN A 151 19.00 -9.16 6.90
C ASN A 151 17.84 -9.56 5.99
N GLU A 152 17.47 -10.84 6.00
CA GLU A 152 16.33 -11.39 5.28
C GLU A 152 15.04 -10.65 5.64
N TRP A 153 14.76 -10.54 6.96
CA TRP A 153 13.56 -9.87 7.43
C TRP A 153 13.53 -8.39 7.01
N ARG A 154 14.65 -7.65 7.14
CA ARG A 154 14.75 -6.26 6.71
C ARG A 154 14.53 -6.09 5.21
N TRP A 155 15.03 -7.01 4.40
CA TRP A 155 14.85 -6.96 2.95
C TRP A 155 13.37 -7.10 2.57
N PHE A 156 12.68 -8.12 3.10
CA PHE A 156 11.26 -8.33 2.81
C PHE A 156 10.37 -7.22 3.37
N ASP A 157 10.71 -6.70 4.53
CA ASP A 157 10.00 -5.59 5.17
C ASP A 157 10.13 -4.31 4.34
N GLN A 158 11.36 -3.99 3.87
CA GLN A 158 11.60 -2.87 2.96
C GLN A 158 10.85 -3.04 1.65
N TYR A 159 10.85 -4.23 1.07
CA TYR A 159 10.14 -4.51 -0.16
C TYR A 159 8.61 -4.29 -0.01
N ALA A 160 8.04 -4.69 1.12
CA ALA A 160 6.64 -4.39 1.43
C ALA A 160 6.37 -2.88 1.56
N HIS A 161 7.34 -2.13 2.12
CA HIS A 161 7.28 -0.66 2.16
C HIS A 161 7.28 -0.04 0.77
N ASP A 162 8.10 -0.56 -0.15
CA ASP A 162 8.24 -0.03 -1.52
C ASP A 162 6.95 -0.26 -2.32
N VAL A 163 6.37 -1.46 -2.23
CA VAL A 163 5.06 -1.76 -2.83
C VAL A 163 3.97 -0.85 -2.26
N ALA A 164 3.93 -0.68 -0.93
CA ALA A 164 2.97 0.21 -0.28
C ALA A 164 3.15 1.69 -0.69
N ASN A 165 4.39 2.15 -0.91
CA ASN A 165 4.66 3.50 -1.42
C ASN A 165 4.07 3.72 -2.81
N GLY A 166 4.18 2.73 -3.71
CA GLY A 166 3.57 2.79 -5.04
C GLY A 166 2.04 2.93 -4.96
N ILE A 167 1.39 2.11 -4.14
CA ILE A 167 -0.06 2.19 -3.92
C ILE A 167 -0.47 3.57 -3.38
N VAL A 168 0.28 4.10 -2.41
CA VAL A 168 0.01 5.43 -1.82
C VAL A 168 0.21 6.53 -2.86
N ALA A 169 1.24 6.43 -3.70
CA ALA A 169 1.49 7.40 -4.77
C ALA A 169 0.32 7.43 -5.76
N ASP A 170 -0.16 6.27 -6.20
CA ASP A 170 -1.34 6.19 -7.09
C ASP A 170 -2.58 6.80 -6.41
N ALA A 171 -2.83 6.46 -5.14
CA ALA A 171 -3.99 7.00 -4.42
C ALA A 171 -3.95 8.53 -4.32
N VAL A 172 -2.78 9.11 -4.04
CA VAL A 172 -2.60 10.56 -3.99
C VAL A 172 -2.73 11.19 -5.38
N GLN A 173 -2.14 10.58 -6.40
CA GLN A 173 -2.18 11.07 -7.77
C GLN A 173 -3.61 11.17 -8.30
N VAL A 174 -4.45 10.16 -8.03
CA VAL A 174 -5.86 10.17 -8.48
C VAL A 174 -6.77 10.95 -7.53
N GLY A 175 -6.26 11.50 -6.44
CA GLY A 175 -7.04 12.19 -5.43
C GLY A 175 -8.06 11.26 -4.74
N ALA A 176 -7.68 10.01 -4.48
CA ALA A 176 -8.55 9.04 -3.83
C ALA A 176 -8.94 9.51 -2.42
N THR A 177 -10.20 9.28 -2.05
CA THR A 177 -10.69 9.44 -0.68
C THR A 177 -10.65 8.11 0.08
N HIS A 178 -10.72 7.00 -0.68
CA HIS A 178 -10.72 5.64 -0.14
C HIS A 178 -9.82 4.73 -0.96
N VAL A 179 -9.14 3.81 -0.27
CA VAL A 179 -8.42 2.69 -0.89
C VAL A 179 -9.04 1.38 -0.42
N ALA A 180 -9.40 0.53 -1.38
CA ALA A 180 -10.01 -0.77 -1.15
C ALA A 180 -9.00 -1.89 -1.35
N PHE A 181 -8.88 -2.80 -0.38
CA PHE A 181 -8.17 -4.06 -0.48
C PHE A 181 -9.12 -5.24 -0.32
N GLU A 182 -8.76 -6.40 -0.85
CA GLU A 182 -9.45 -7.62 -0.49
C GLU A 182 -9.21 -7.99 0.98
N ARG A 183 -10.25 -8.51 1.65
CA ARG A 183 -10.15 -9.06 2.99
C ARG A 183 -9.35 -10.36 2.96
N LEU A 184 -8.23 -10.38 3.65
CA LEU A 184 -7.33 -11.54 3.74
C LEU A 184 -7.82 -12.62 4.72
N THR A 185 -8.93 -12.40 5.43
CA THR A 185 -9.52 -13.36 6.35
C THR A 185 -9.93 -14.62 5.59
N HIS A 186 -9.49 -15.80 6.07
CA HIS A 186 -9.76 -17.09 5.44
C HIS A 186 -9.15 -17.31 4.04
N ILE A 187 -8.18 -16.50 3.61
CA ILE A 187 -7.50 -16.66 2.32
C ILE A 187 -6.92 -18.09 2.15
N ARG A 188 -6.53 -18.76 3.25
CA ARG A 188 -6.08 -20.17 3.23
C ARG A 188 -7.17 -21.16 2.82
N ARG A 189 -8.45 -20.87 3.11
CA ARG A 189 -9.56 -21.72 2.69
C ARG A 189 -9.85 -21.57 1.20
N ARG A 190 -9.56 -20.39 0.63
CA ARG A 190 -9.77 -20.07 -0.77
C ARG A 190 -8.61 -20.50 -1.66
N ILE A 191 -7.38 -20.30 -1.16
CA ILE A 191 -6.13 -20.71 -1.81
C ILE A 191 -5.44 -21.69 -0.85
N SER A 192 -5.80 -22.96 -0.94
CA SER A 192 -5.34 -24.02 -0.03
C SER A 192 -3.82 -24.16 0.02
N LYS A 193 -3.11 -23.71 -1.00
CA LYS A 193 -1.65 -23.76 -1.13
C LYS A 193 -0.95 -22.41 -0.88
N LEU A 194 -1.66 -21.36 -0.41
CA LEU A 194 -1.01 -20.06 -0.18
C LEU A 194 0.00 -20.18 0.97
N PRO A 195 1.30 -20.00 0.72
CA PRO A 195 2.32 -20.07 1.75
C PRO A 195 2.11 -19.02 2.84
N LYS A 196 2.53 -19.34 4.08
CA LYS A 196 2.44 -18.40 5.22
C LYS A 196 3.14 -17.06 4.95
N PHE A 197 4.19 -17.11 4.13
CA PHE A 197 4.97 -15.95 3.74
C PHE A 197 4.14 -14.94 2.94
N GLN A 198 3.40 -15.37 1.90
CA GLN A 198 2.56 -14.46 1.10
C GLN A 198 1.47 -13.80 1.94
N GLN A 199 0.88 -14.53 2.89
CA GLN A 199 -0.10 -13.94 3.81
C GLN A 199 0.52 -12.85 4.69
N TRP A 200 1.73 -13.12 5.21
CA TRP A 200 2.49 -12.15 5.97
C TRP A 200 2.80 -10.92 5.10
N PHE A 201 3.28 -11.13 3.88
CA PHE A 201 3.63 -10.07 2.96
C PHE A 201 2.43 -9.18 2.60
N PHE A 202 1.29 -9.78 2.21
CA PHE A 202 0.07 -9.04 1.91
C PHE A 202 -0.43 -8.21 3.09
N ARG A 203 -0.40 -8.81 4.29
CA ARG A 203 -0.75 -8.07 5.51
C ARG A 203 0.17 -6.89 5.74
N ARG A 204 1.48 -7.06 5.53
CA ARG A 204 2.46 -5.98 5.67
C ARG A 204 2.22 -4.86 4.68
N VAL A 205 1.98 -5.18 3.41
CA VAL A 205 1.64 -4.18 2.40
C VAL A 205 0.39 -3.39 2.79
N GLN A 206 -0.68 -4.07 3.23
CA GLN A 206 -1.91 -3.42 3.68
C GLN A 206 -1.66 -2.53 4.92
N GLU A 207 -0.98 -3.03 5.95
CA GLU A 207 -0.65 -2.27 7.16
C GLU A 207 0.18 -1.02 6.83
N TYR A 208 1.15 -1.16 5.91
CA TYR A 208 2.01 -0.04 5.50
C TYR A 208 1.29 0.97 4.63
N ALA A 209 0.45 0.53 3.71
CA ALA A 209 -0.40 1.42 2.94
C ALA A 209 -1.37 2.17 3.85
N GLU A 210 -2.06 1.48 4.77
CA GLU A 210 -3.05 2.07 5.67
C GLU A 210 -2.48 3.24 6.49
N TYR A 211 -1.35 3.05 7.18
CA TYR A 211 -0.83 4.16 8.01
C TYR A 211 -0.29 5.32 7.17
N LYS A 212 0.25 5.04 5.96
CA LYS A 212 0.73 6.09 5.05
C LYS A 212 -0.43 6.86 4.42
N LEU A 213 -1.50 6.19 4.02
CA LEU A 213 -2.72 6.80 3.50
C LEU A 213 -3.38 7.74 4.51
N LYS A 214 -3.34 7.40 5.81
CA LYS A 214 -3.81 8.27 6.90
C LYS A 214 -3.12 9.63 6.92
N GLU A 215 -1.87 9.73 6.45
CA GLU A 215 -1.15 11.01 6.33
C GLU A 215 -1.82 11.97 5.34
N TYR A 216 -2.47 11.42 4.31
CA TYR A 216 -3.20 12.16 3.27
C TYR A 216 -4.70 12.24 3.54
N GLY A 217 -5.18 11.68 4.67
CA GLY A 217 -6.60 11.63 5.00
C GLY A 217 -7.40 10.63 4.16
N ILE A 218 -6.72 9.69 3.51
CA ILE A 218 -7.32 8.66 2.69
C ILE A 218 -7.69 7.47 3.58
N GLU A 219 -8.95 7.04 3.51
CA GLU A 219 -9.44 5.91 4.30
C GLU A 219 -9.13 4.58 3.63
N CYS A 220 -8.65 3.60 4.40
CA CYS A 220 -8.37 2.25 3.92
C CYS A 220 -9.48 1.29 4.38
N ARG A 221 -10.06 0.54 3.45
CA ARG A 221 -11.14 -0.43 3.70
C ARG A 221 -10.82 -1.80 3.11
N GLN A 222 -11.35 -2.84 3.73
CA GLN A 222 -11.26 -4.21 3.23
C GLN A 222 -12.62 -4.70 2.79
N VAL A 223 -12.71 -5.19 1.54
CA VAL A 223 -13.96 -5.67 0.92
C VAL A 223 -14.01 -7.19 0.80
N ASN A 224 -15.20 -7.72 0.58
CA ASN A 224 -15.39 -9.15 0.34
C ASN A 224 -14.82 -9.54 -1.03
N PRO A 225 -13.91 -10.52 -1.10
CA PRO A 225 -13.23 -10.93 -2.32
C PRO A 225 -14.10 -11.80 -3.27
N ARG A 226 -15.40 -11.85 -3.06
CA ARG A 226 -16.29 -12.71 -3.88
C ARG A 226 -16.36 -12.19 -5.32
N ASN A 227 -15.97 -13.06 -6.28
CA ASN A 227 -16.03 -12.84 -7.71
C ASN A 227 -15.16 -11.70 -8.28
N THR A 228 -14.33 -11.03 -7.50
CA THR A 228 -13.49 -9.91 -7.96
C THR A 228 -12.63 -10.27 -9.18
N SER A 229 -12.10 -11.49 -9.25
CA SER A 229 -11.28 -11.99 -10.36
C SER A 229 -12.05 -12.57 -11.54
N ARG A 230 -13.38 -12.76 -11.42
CA ARG A 230 -14.24 -13.43 -12.43
C ARG A 230 -15.28 -12.52 -13.04
N ALA A 231 -15.64 -11.46 -12.35
CA ALA A 231 -16.62 -10.48 -12.82
C ALA A 231 -15.97 -9.54 -13.86
N CYS A 232 -16.75 -9.19 -14.88
CA CYS A 232 -16.37 -8.12 -15.79
C CYS A 232 -16.41 -6.77 -15.08
N SER A 233 -15.36 -5.96 -15.22
CA SER A 233 -15.29 -4.64 -14.59
C SER A 233 -15.92 -3.52 -15.41
N ARG A 234 -16.54 -3.84 -16.56
CA ARG A 234 -17.36 -2.86 -17.29
C ARG A 234 -18.68 -2.63 -16.58
N THR A 235 -19.07 -1.36 -16.49
CA THR A 235 -20.30 -0.94 -15.79
C THR A 235 -21.58 -1.39 -16.48
N ASP A 236 -21.52 -1.70 -17.77
CA ASP A 236 -22.61 -2.14 -18.63
C ASP A 236 -22.63 -3.67 -18.82
N CYS A 237 -21.86 -4.41 -18.02
CA CYS A 237 -21.74 -5.86 -18.15
C CYS A 237 -21.71 -6.56 -16.79
N ASP A 238 -22.74 -7.34 -16.51
CA ASP A 238 -22.88 -8.11 -15.25
C ASP A 238 -22.33 -9.55 -15.37
N CYS A 239 -21.53 -9.84 -16.40
CA CYS A 239 -21.03 -11.19 -16.63
C CYS A 239 -20.04 -11.61 -15.54
N VAL A 240 -20.32 -12.74 -14.90
CA VAL A 240 -19.46 -13.40 -13.93
C VAL A 240 -19.22 -14.83 -14.38
N SER A 241 -18.02 -15.14 -14.86
CA SER A 241 -17.67 -16.49 -15.33
C SER A 241 -16.23 -16.85 -15.00
N ALA A 242 -16.00 -18.11 -14.66
CA ALA A 242 -14.65 -18.63 -14.50
C ALA A 242 -13.86 -18.61 -15.81
N ALA A 243 -14.56 -18.73 -16.95
CA ALA A 243 -13.97 -18.71 -18.29
C ALA A 243 -13.48 -17.31 -18.72
N ASN A 244 -13.82 -16.25 -17.97
CA ASN A 244 -13.36 -14.89 -18.27
C ASN A 244 -11.86 -14.69 -17.99
N ARG A 245 -11.22 -15.56 -17.19
CA ARG A 245 -9.82 -15.40 -16.80
C ARG A 245 -8.98 -16.59 -17.24
N GLU A 246 -7.92 -16.31 -17.98
CA GLU A 246 -6.87 -17.25 -18.32
C GLU A 246 -5.50 -16.65 -17.93
N GLY A 247 -4.91 -17.16 -16.84
CA GLY A 247 -3.65 -16.63 -16.31
C GLY A 247 -3.74 -15.15 -15.94
N LYS A 248 -2.97 -14.33 -16.64
CA LYS A 248 -2.92 -12.85 -16.49
C LYS A 248 -3.80 -12.11 -17.50
N THR A 249 -4.54 -12.82 -18.34
CA THR A 249 -5.47 -12.23 -19.29
C THR A 249 -6.90 -12.40 -18.76
N PHE A 250 -7.66 -11.32 -18.80
CA PHE A 250 -9.11 -11.31 -18.60
C PHE A 250 -9.79 -11.02 -19.94
N ARG A 251 -10.70 -11.88 -20.34
CA ARG A 251 -11.54 -11.70 -21.53
C ARG A 251 -12.98 -12.06 -21.20
N CYS A 252 -13.86 -11.07 -21.20
CA CYS A 252 -15.27 -11.29 -20.89
C CYS A 252 -15.94 -12.12 -21.98
N THR A 253 -16.55 -13.24 -21.59
CA THR A 253 -17.27 -14.13 -22.52
C THR A 253 -18.57 -13.53 -23.05
N ALA A 254 -19.15 -12.52 -22.38
CA ALA A 254 -20.39 -11.88 -22.82
C ALA A 254 -20.13 -10.65 -23.70
N CYS A 255 -19.28 -9.70 -23.26
CA CYS A 255 -19.09 -8.43 -23.99
C CYS A 255 -17.75 -8.33 -24.74
N GLY A 256 -16.88 -9.36 -24.66
CA GLY A 256 -15.59 -9.37 -25.34
C GLY A 256 -14.52 -8.44 -24.75
N TYR A 257 -14.80 -7.73 -23.64
CA TYR A 257 -13.82 -6.87 -22.97
C TYR A 257 -12.58 -7.65 -22.57
N GLU A 258 -11.42 -7.18 -23.01
CA GLU A 258 -10.15 -7.84 -22.75
C GLU A 258 -9.15 -6.87 -22.11
N VAL A 259 -8.49 -7.33 -21.02
CA VAL A 259 -7.60 -6.51 -20.21
C VAL A 259 -6.72 -7.41 -19.33
N ASN A 260 -5.69 -6.84 -18.68
CA ASN A 260 -4.94 -7.56 -17.66
C ASN A 260 -5.89 -8.01 -16.52
N ALA A 261 -5.80 -9.30 -16.13
CA ALA A 261 -6.72 -9.92 -15.17
C ALA A 261 -6.61 -9.28 -13.76
N ASP A 262 -5.42 -8.89 -13.33
CA ASP A 262 -5.18 -8.28 -12.02
C ASP A 262 -5.70 -6.83 -12.01
N TYR A 263 -5.60 -6.11 -13.13
CA TYR A 263 -6.21 -4.81 -13.29
C TYR A 263 -7.74 -4.87 -13.26
N ASN A 264 -8.34 -5.85 -13.95
CA ASN A 264 -9.79 -6.09 -13.86
C ASN A 264 -10.23 -6.38 -12.42
N ALA A 265 -9.44 -7.20 -11.69
CA ALA A 265 -9.69 -7.52 -10.29
C ALA A 265 -9.60 -6.26 -9.40
N ALA A 266 -8.58 -5.43 -9.59
CA ALA A 266 -8.42 -4.18 -8.85
C ALA A 266 -9.64 -3.25 -9.05
N LYS A 267 -10.17 -3.12 -10.27
CA LYS A 267 -11.41 -2.35 -10.52
C LYS A 267 -12.61 -2.94 -9.78
N ASN A 268 -12.77 -4.25 -9.82
CA ASN A 268 -13.88 -4.93 -9.13
C ASN A 268 -13.78 -4.79 -7.60
N ILE A 269 -12.57 -4.74 -7.03
CA ILE A 269 -12.34 -4.45 -5.62
C ILE A 269 -12.81 -3.03 -5.28
N GLY A 270 -12.52 -2.06 -6.14
CA GLY A 270 -13.03 -0.69 -6.01
C GLY A 270 -14.56 -0.62 -6.09
N PHE A 271 -15.18 -1.33 -7.05
CA PHE A 271 -16.64 -1.41 -7.15
C PHE A 271 -17.29 -2.09 -5.94
N ALA A 272 -16.65 -3.12 -5.37
CA ALA A 272 -17.15 -3.78 -4.16
C ALA A 272 -17.23 -2.77 -2.99
N LEU A 273 -16.22 -1.92 -2.79
CA LEU A 273 -16.29 -0.88 -1.77
C LEU A 273 -17.40 0.14 -2.05
N LEU A 274 -17.58 0.56 -3.31
CA LEU A 274 -18.66 1.47 -3.66
C LEU A 274 -20.05 0.87 -3.39
N ASN A 275 -20.21 -0.46 -3.58
CA ASN A 275 -21.44 -1.16 -3.22
C ASN A 275 -21.63 -1.18 -1.71
N ASP A 276 -20.59 -1.57 -0.93
CA ASP A 276 -20.65 -1.58 0.53
C ASP A 276 -20.99 -0.19 1.11
N LEU A 277 -20.45 0.88 0.50
CA LEU A 277 -20.79 2.26 0.88
C LEU A 277 -22.23 2.65 0.49
N SER A 278 -22.77 2.10 -0.61
CA SER A 278 -24.13 2.36 -1.08
C SER A 278 -25.19 1.63 -0.24
N ASP A 279 -24.85 0.45 0.28
CA ASP A 279 -25.76 -0.40 1.07
C ASP A 279 -25.86 0.04 2.54
N SER A 280 -25.02 1.02 2.97
CA SER A 280 -25.10 1.59 4.31
C SER A 280 -26.41 2.33 4.48
N ALA A 281 -27.24 1.95 5.44
CA ALA A 281 -28.52 2.61 5.73
C ALA A 281 -28.32 4.11 6.04
N ASP A 282 -29.24 4.99 5.58
CA ASP A 282 -29.25 6.44 5.77
C ASP A 282 -28.20 7.23 4.94
N ILE A 283 -28.17 7.01 3.61
CA ILE A 283 -27.30 7.76 2.74
C ILE A 283 -28.00 9.05 2.24
N PRO A 284 -27.46 10.26 2.54
CA PRO A 284 -27.99 11.51 1.96
C PRO A 284 -27.97 11.51 0.44
N ALA A 285 -28.91 12.23 -0.21
CA ALA A 285 -28.96 12.35 -1.68
C ALA A 285 -27.67 12.90 -2.31
N SER A 286 -26.94 13.76 -1.58
CA SER A 286 -25.60 14.26 -1.95
C SER A 286 -24.59 13.13 -2.04
N HIS A 287 -24.60 12.20 -1.08
CA HIS A 287 -23.69 11.07 -1.05
C HIS A 287 -24.00 10.05 -2.16
N THR A 288 -25.28 9.79 -2.46
CA THR A 288 -25.67 8.92 -3.58
C THR A 288 -25.14 9.46 -4.93
N ARG A 289 -25.19 10.78 -5.14
CA ARG A 289 -24.58 11.42 -6.32
C ARG A 289 -23.05 11.28 -6.33
N SER A 290 -22.41 11.43 -5.18
CA SER A 290 -20.97 11.22 -5.02
C SER A 290 -20.54 9.81 -5.39
N LEU A 291 -21.27 8.77 -4.90
CA LEU A 291 -21.01 7.37 -5.23
C LEU A 291 -21.25 7.07 -6.73
N GLY A 292 -22.25 7.66 -7.35
CA GLY A 292 -22.49 7.56 -8.80
C GLY A 292 -21.31 8.12 -9.61
N ARG A 293 -20.78 9.28 -9.22
CA ARG A 293 -19.56 9.87 -9.81
C ARG A 293 -18.35 8.99 -9.59
N ALA A 294 -18.18 8.43 -8.39
CA ALA A 294 -17.08 7.53 -8.07
C ALA A 294 -17.11 6.25 -8.94
N ARG A 295 -18.29 5.67 -9.19
CA ARG A 295 -18.45 4.55 -10.13
C ARG A 295 -18.02 4.93 -11.54
N SER A 296 -18.47 6.07 -12.04
CA SER A 296 -18.08 6.55 -13.36
C SER A 296 -16.58 6.79 -13.44
N GLN A 297 -15.98 7.42 -12.42
CA GLN A 297 -14.53 7.64 -12.38
C GLN A 297 -13.74 6.35 -12.34
N LEU A 298 -14.15 5.35 -11.53
CA LEU A 298 -13.50 4.06 -11.49
C LEU A 298 -13.61 3.30 -12.82
N ALA A 299 -14.73 3.45 -13.52
CA ALA A 299 -14.92 2.90 -14.86
C ALA A 299 -14.08 3.61 -15.92
N LEU A 300 -13.96 4.94 -15.82
CA LEU A 300 -13.18 5.79 -16.73
C LEU A 300 -11.67 5.80 -16.44
N MET A 301 -11.25 5.31 -15.28
CA MET A 301 -9.82 5.11 -14.95
C MET A 301 -9.21 3.93 -15.72
N SER A 302 -9.73 3.64 -16.88
CA SER A 302 -9.16 2.75 -17.85
C SER A 302 -8.28 3.54 -18.82
N GLY A 303 -7.10 3.07 -19.11
CA GLY A 303 -6.18 3.73 -20.01
C GLY A 303 -5.02 2.83 -20.40
N THR A 304 -4.14 3.36 -21.23
CA THR A 304 -2.97 2.64 -21.73
C THR A 304 -1.75 3.01 -20.90
N LEU A 305 -1.00 2.01 -20.44
CA LEU A 305 0.33 2.25 -19.87
C LEU A 305 1.25 2.80 -20.97
N THR A 306 1.88 3.94 -20.70
CA THR A 306 2.89 4.49 -21.61
C THR A 306 4.19 3.68 -21.48
N PRO A 307 5.05 3.63 -22.51
CA PRO A 307 6.34 2.96 -22.43
C PRO A 307 7.28 3.47 -21.33
N ALA A 308 7.02 4.68 -20.80
CA ALA A 308 7.74 5.27 -19.68
C ALA A 308 7.15 4.92 -18.31
N GLY A 309 6.18 3.99 -18.23
CA GLY A 309 5.52 3.58 -16.99
C GLY A 309 4.44 4.56 -16.49
N GLY A 310 4.10 5.57 -17.27
CA GLY A 310 2.98 6.47 -16.99
C GLY A 310 1.66 5.89 -17.47
N PHE A 311 0.58 6.19 -16.76
CA PHE A 311 -0.78 5.84 -17.16
C PHE A 311 -1.41 7.01 -17.92
N ALA A 312 -1.76 6.81 -19.19
CA ALA A 312 -2.53 7.76 -19.96
C ALA A 312 -4.01 7.35 -19.91
N SER A 313 -4.84 8.07 -19.15
CA SER A 313 -6.29 7.91 -19.23
C SER A 313 -6.73 8.34 -20.62
N ARG A 314 -7.45 7.48 -21.32
CA ARG A 314 -8.15 7.86 -22.55
C ARG A 314 -9.56 8.31 -22.21
N GLU A 315 -9.92 9.48 -22.70
CA GLU A 315 -11.32 9.83 -22.86
C GLU A 315 -11.96 8.79 -23.79
N TRP A 316 -12.89 8.04 -23.24
CA TRP A 316 -13.90 7.21 -23.88
C TRP A 316 -13.55 6.61 -25.27
N GLU A 317 -12.86 5.47 -25.30
CA GLU A 317 -12.97 4.49 -26.37
C GLU A 317 -13.10 3.10 -25.76
N SER A 318 -13.99 2.26 -26.37
CA SER A 318 -14.46 0.98 -25.86
C SER A 318 -13.43 -0.17 -25.82
N THR A 319 -12.14 0.14 -25.92
CA THR A 319 -11.04 -0.83 -26.04
C THR A 319 -9.87 -0.53 -25.09
N ASP A 320 -10.17 -0.18 -23.85
CA ASP A 320 -9.12 0.07 -22.85
C ASP A 320 -8.38 -1.21 -22.47
N LYS A 321 -7.17 -1.32 -22.95
CA LYS A 321 -6.23 -2.39 -22.62
C LYS A 321 -4.99 -1.82 -21.94
N PRO A 322 -4.93 -1.67 -20.60
CA PRO A 322 -3.65 -1.48 -19.96
C PRO A 322 -2.83 -2.76 -20.16
N THR A 323 -1.80 -2.67 -20.96
CA THR A 323 -0.87 -3.79 -21.21
C THR A 323 0.25 -3.73 -20.20
N ALA A 324 0.39 -4.77 -19.38
CA ALA A 324 1.49 -4.94 -18.44
C ALA A 324 2.87 -5.07 -19.14
N SER A 325 2.88 -5.29 -20.46
CA SER A 325 4.10 -5.47 -21.24
C SER A 325 4.98 -4.22 -21.41
N ALA A 326 4.51 -3.04 -20.99
CA ALA A 326 5.29 -1.80 -21.07
C ALA A 326 6.17 -1.50 -19.84
N VAL A 327 6.15 -2.34 -18.81
CA VAL A 327 6.86 -2.12 -17.52
C VAL A 327 8.03 -3.09 -17.35
N GLY A 328 8.48 -3.74 -18.39
CA GLY A 328 9.63 -4.63 -18.38
C GLY A 328 10.86 -3.90 -18.89
N GLY A 329 11.64 -3.34 -17.98
CA GLY A 329 12.96 -2.81 -18.20
C GLY A 329 13.71 -2.72 -16.89
#